data_bc359fe650f68fac5a2dedd5746daae1
#
_entry.id   bc359fe650f68fac5a2dedd5746daae1
#
_cell.length_a   1.000
_cell.length_b   1.000
_cell.length_c   1.000
_cell.angle_alpha   90.00
_cell.angle_beta   90.00
_cell.angle_gamma   90.00
#
_symmetry.space_group_name_H-M   'P 1'
#
loop_
_entity.id
_entity.type
_entity.pdbx_description
1 polymer ?
#
loop_
_entity_poly.entity_id
_entity_poly.type
_entity_poly.pdbx_seq_one_letter_code
_entity_poly.pdbx_strand_id
1 'polypeptide(L)'
;SLKPPAKMEEMKSDMAGAAAAAQSIFAIARLGLPVRVTAWLALAENMPSGSAQRPADVLRIYGGKTVEVTNTDAEGRLVLADALVAAQEESPDLIVDIATLTGAQVVALGLRTTGVMGTDDARNKLVLAAEASGEPMWPMPIPEGMIRSFDSNTADLTNAGGRSGGMLAATAFLQEFVEDGVE
;
A
#
# COMPACT_ATOMS: atom_id res chain seq x y z
N SER A 1 10.60 -4.69 -12.49
CA SER A 1 10.74 -3.46 -13.30
C SER A 1 12.20 -3.13 -13.60
N LEU A 2 12.42 -2.25 -14.57
CA LEU A 2 13.75 -1.74 -14.89
C LEU A 2 13.91 -0.35 -14.25
N LYS A 3 14.60 -0.31 -13.12
CA LYS A 3 15.01 0.94 -12.46
C LYS A 3 16.39 1.38 -12.95
N PRO A 4 16.75 2.68 -12.80
CA PRO A 4 18.15 3.10 -12.93
C PRO A 4 19.03 2.24 -12.01
N PRO A 5 20.26 1.85 -12.44
CA PRO A 5 21.14 0.99 -11.64
C PRO A 5 21.56 1.58 -10.28
N ALA A 6 21.60 2.93 -10.20
CA ALA A 6 21.98 3.63 -8.99
C ALA A 6 21.02 3.31 -7.84
N LYS A 7 21.57 2.75 -6.77
CA LYS A 7 20.86 2.35 -5.55
C LYS A 7 19.83 1.22 -5.74
N MET A 8 19.89 0.48 -6.84
CA MET A 8 18.99 -0.65 -7.05
C MET A 8 19.20 -1.74 -5.99
N GLU A 9 20.42 -1.89 -5.47
CA GLU A 9 20.75 -2.80 -4.38
C GLU A 9 20.02 -2.50 -3.06
N GLU A 10 19.53 -1.28 -2.88
CA GLU A 10 18.72 -0.90 -1.72
C GLU A 10 17.28 -1.48 -1.80
N MET A 11 16.83 -1.92 -2.99
CA MET A 11 15.47 -2.46 -3.19
C MET A 11 15.23 -3.79 -2.47
N LYS A 12 16.25 -4.47 -1.98
CA LYS A 12 16.10 -5.60 -1.04
C LYS A 12 15.33 -5.23 0.24
N SER A 13 15.25 -3.93 0.58
CA SER A 13 14.45 -3.41 1.69
C SER A 13 12.99 -3.14 1.34
N ASP A 14 12.61 -3.28 0.07
CA ASP A 14 11.24 -3.07 -0.42
C ASP A 14 10.30 -4.23 -0.05
N MET A 15 10.40 -4.68 1.17
CA MET A 15 9.57 -5.66 1.88
C MET A 15 9.46 -5.31 3.38
N ALA A 16 9.95 -4.12 3.75
CA ALA A 16 10.03 -3.76 5.17
C ALA A 16 8.64 -3.57 5.80
N GLY A 17 7.62 -3.20 5.02
CA GLY A 17 6.23 -3.19 5.48
C GLY A 17 5.75 -4.57 5.92
N ALA A 18 5.96 -5.59 5.09
CA ALA A 18 5.62 -6.98 5.44
C ALA A 18 6.44 -7.48 6.64
N ALA A 19 7.73 -7.08 6.75
CA ALA A 19 8.53 -7.41 7.91
C ALA A 19 7.99 -6.75 9.19
N ALA A 20 7.57 -5.50 9.13
CA ALA A 20 6.93 -4.80 10.26
C ALA A 20 5.62 -5.47 10.67
N ALA A 21 4.75 -5.81 9.72
CA ALA A 21 3.50 -6.52 9.98
C ALA A 21 3.76 -7.87 10.67
N ALA A 22 4.68 -8.68 10.16
CA ALA A 22 5.05 -9.97 10.75
C ALA A 22 5.58 -9.81 12.18
N GLN A 23 6.48 -8.84 12.44
CA GLN A 23 7.02 -8.60 13.77
C GLN A 23 5.96 -8.07 14.75
N SER A 24 5.00 -7.29 14.26
CA SER A 24 3.86 -6.83 15.07
C SER A 24 3.01 -8.02 15.58
N ILE A 25 2.72 -9.00 14.72
CA ILE A 25 2.02 -10.24 15.15
C ILE A 25 2.81 -10.97 16.24
N PHE A 26 4.12 -11.13 16.08
CA PHE A 26 4.95 -11.77 17.10
C PHE A 26 4.92 -10.99 18.43
N ALA A 27 4.99 -9.67 18.37
CA ALA A 27 4.94 -8.81 19.55
C ALA A 27 3.58 -8.93 20.26
N ILE A 28 2.47 -8.84 19.53
CA ILE A 28 1.10 -8.98 20.03
C ILE A 28 0.93 -10.34 20.74
N ALA A 29 1.37 -11.43 20.09
CA ALA A 29 1.27 -12.77 20.65
C ALA A 29 2.14 -12.93 21.92
N ARG A 30 3.37 -12.42 21.93
CA ARG A 30 4.26 -12.50 23.08
C ARG A 30 3.79 -11.68 24.28
N LEU A 31 3.12 -10.56 24.02
CA LEU A 31 2.53 -9.71 25.04
C LEU A 31 1.18 -10.25 25.55
N GLY A 32 0.63 -11.26 24.90
CA GLY A 32 -0.66 -11.84 25.26
C GLY A 32 -1.82 -10.86 25.15
N LEU A 33 -1.76 -9.95 24.15
CA LEU A 33 -2.82 -8.96 23.98
C LEU A 33 -4.13 -9.62 23.56
N PRO A 34 -5.29 -9.23 24.15
CA PRO A 34 -6.58 -9.86 23.91
C PRO A 34 -7.21 -9.37 22.59
N VAL A 35 -6.49 -9.52 21.48
CA VAL A 35 -6.93 -9.14 20.15
C VAL A 35 -6.70 -10.28 19.17
N ARG A 36 -7.62 -10.47 18.23
CA ARG A 36 -7.42 -11.36 17.08
C ARG A 36 -6.78 -10.54 15.95
N VAL A 37 -5.63 -10.95 15.48
CA VAL A 37 -4.93 -10.27 14.39
C VAL A 37 -4.49 -11.28 13.35
N THR A 38 -4.76 -10.98 12.08
CA THR A 38 -4.25 -11.70 10.90
C THR A 38 -3.31 -10.78 10.14
N ALA A 39 -2.14 -11.26 9.75
CA ALA A 39 -1.23 -10.52 8.86
C ALA A 39 -1.22 -11.15 7.48
N TRP A 40 -1.50 -10.34 6.48
CA TRP A 40 -1.36 -10.66 5.07
C TRP A 40 -0.03 -10.10 4.56
N LEU A 41 0.90 -10.96 4.21
CA LEU A 41 2.22 -10.56 3.72
C LEU A 41 2.22 -10.57 2.20
N ALA A 42 1.89 -9.43 1.60
CA ALA A 42 1.83 -9.24 0.15
C ALA A 42 3.24 -9.14 -0.44
N LEU A 43 3.91 -10.26 -0.62
CA LEU A 43 5.28 -10.37 -1.11
C LEU A 43 5.30 -10.95 -2.52
N ALA A 44 5.86 -10.20 -3.47
CA ALA A 44 6.02 -10.63 -4.85
C ALA A 44 7.38 -10.20 -5.39
N GLU A 45 8.03 -11.09 -6.13
CA GLU A 45 9.27 -10.76 -6.83
C GLU A 45 8.95 -9.90 -8.07
N ASN A 46 9.59 -8.73 -8.19
CA ASN A 46 9.45 -7.84 -9.33
C ASN A 46 10.76 -7.74 -10.12
N MET A 47 11.07 -8.78 -10.90
CA MET A 47 12.29 -8.88 -11.68
C MET A 47 11.99 -8.98 -13.19
N PRO A 48 12.85 -8.42 -14.07
CA PRO A 48 12.73 -8.60 -15.50
C PRO A 48 12.85 -10.08 -15.88
N SER A 49 11.89 -10.58 -16.63
CA SER A 49 11.90 -11.94 -17.15
C SER A 49 11.03 -12.07 -18.39
N GLY A 50 11.03 -13.23 -19.03
CA GLY A 50 10.14 -13.52 -20.15
C GLY A 50 8.65 -13.60 -19.77
N SER A 51 8.34 -13.80 -18.49
CA SER A 51 6.98 -13.89 -17.95
C SER A 51 6.59 -12.72 -17.06
N ALA A 52 7.49 -11.71 -16.85
CA ALA A 52 7.18 -10.54 -16.06
C ALA A 52 6.07 -9.71 -16.72
N GLN A 53 5.32 -8.99 -15.88
CA GLN A 53 4.31 -8.03 -16.34
C GLN A 53 4.93 -6.97 -17.26
N ARG A 54 4.16 -6.50 -18.23
CA ARG A 54 4.57 -5.52 -19.23
C ARG A 54 3.64 -4.32 -19.19
N PRO A 55 4.12 -3.13 -19.62
CA PRO A 55 3.20 -2.02 -19.89
C PRO A 55 2.10 -2.45 -20.87
N ALA A 56 0.87 -2.01 -20.59
CA ALA A 56 -0.37 -2.34 -21.28
C ALA A 56 -0.94 -3.75 -21.00
N ASP A 57 -0.33 -4.56 -20.15
CA ASP A 57 -1.00 -5.74 -19.60
C ASP A 57 -2.20 -5.30 -18.74
N VAL A 58 -3.28 -6.07 -18.80
CA VAL A 58 -4.45 -5.88 -17.93
C VAL A 58 -4.50 -7.02 -16.93
N LEU A 59 -4.37 -6.68 -15.66
CA LEU A 59 -4.41 -7.62 -14.56
C LEU A 59 -5.80 -7.65 -13.94
N ARG A 60 -6.21 -8.82 -13.47
CA ARG A 60 -7.41 -8.97 -12.67
C ARG A 60 -7.02 -9.10 -11.21
N ILE A 61 -7.33 -8.09 -10.43
CA ILE A 61 -7.14 -8.09 -8.99
C ILE A 61 -8.10 -9.09 -8.34
N TYR A 62 -7.72 -9.66 -7.23
CA TYR A 62 -8.61 -10.49 -6.43
C TYR A 62 -9.92 -9.75 -6.18
N GLY A 63 -11.07 -10.44 -6.26
CA GLY A 63 -12.38 -9.79 -6.23
C GLY A 63 -12.89 -9.31 -7.60
N GLY A 64 -12.03 -9.27 -8.66
CA GLY A 64 -12.46 -9.15 -10.06
C GLY A 64 -12.22 -7.82 -10.74
N LYS A 65 -11.94 -6.72 -10.01
CA LYS A 65 -11.60 -5.42 -10.59
C LYS A 65 -10.37 -5.53 -11.48
N THR A 66 -10.35 -4.86 -12.62
CA THR A 66 -9.25 -4.94 -13.60
C THR A 66 -8.38 -3.70 -13.54
N VAL A 67 -7.06 -3.88 -13.71
CA VAL A 67 -6.09 -2.79 -13.67
C VAL A 67 -5.12 -2.90 -14.84
N GLU A 68 -5.02 -1.84 -15.64
CA GLU A 68 -4.03 -1.70 -16.69
C GLU A 68 -2.66 -1.33 -16.10
N VAL A 69 -1.62 -2.08 -16.45
CA VAL A 69 -0.25 -1.77 -16.04
C VAL A 69 0.33 -0.70 -16.96
N THR A 70 0.40 0.53 -16.49
CA THR A 70 1.05 1.64 -17.21
C THR A 70 2.47 1.90 -16.68
N ASN A 71 2.77 1.43 -15.47
CA ASN A 71 4.10 1.53 -14.85
C ASN A 71 4.42 0.23 -14.09
N THR A 72 5.39 -0.53 -14.55
CA THR A 72 5.81 -1.78 -13.89
C THR A 72 6.54 -1.56 -12.56
N ASP A 73 6.89 -0.33 -12.23
CA ASP A 73 7.47 0.10 -10.93
C ASP A 73 6.39 0.61 -9.95
N ALA A 74 5.13 0.40 -10.26
CA ALA A 74 3.98 0.61 -9.38
C ALA A 74 3.26 -0.72 -9.09
N GLU A 75 4.04 -1.79 -8.89
CA GLU A 75 3.56 -3.16 -8.64
C GLU A 75 3.09 -3.36 -7.20
N GLY A 76 3.72 -2.66 -6.25
CA GLY A 76 3.41 -2.84 -4.82
C GLY A 76 1.94 -2.60 -4.49
N ARG A 77 1.32 -1.60 -5.10
CA ARG A 77 -0.12 -1.33 -4.92
C ARG A 77 -1.02 -2.41 -5.53
N LEU A 78 -0.54 -3.16 -6.52
CA LEU A 78 -1.29 -4.25 -7.14
C LEU A 78 -1.38 -5.45 -6.20
N VAL A 79 -0.25 -5.86 -5.61
CA VAL A 79 -0.24 -6.97 -4.64
C VAL A 79 -0.90 -6.58 -3.31
N LEU A 80 -0.84 -5.30 -2.92
CA LEU A 80 -1.59 -4.79 -1.77
C LEU A 80 -3.10 -4.80 -2.03
N ALA A 81 -3.55 -4.44 -3.23
CA ALA A 81 -4.95 -4.51 -3.61
C ALA A 81 -5.51 -5.93 -3.47
N ASP A 82 -4.79 -6.96 -3.94
CA ASP A 82 -5.16 -8.36 -3.73
C ASP A 82 -5.30 -8.69 -2.24
N ALA A 83 -4.31 -8.29 -1.43
CA ALA A 83 -4.30 -8.57 0.01
C ALA A 83 -5.43 -7.83 0.76
N LEU A 84 -5.72 -6.59 0.39
CA LEU A 84 -6.81 -5.80 0.99
C LEU A 84 -8.17 -6.46 0.75
N VAL A 85 -8.46 -6.86 -0.50
CA VAL A 85 -9.72 -7.56 -0.81
C VAL A 85 -9.80 -8.88 -0.06
N ALA A 86 -8.72 -9.68 -0.04
CA ALA A 86 -8.72 -10.95 0.66
C ALA A 86 -8.88 -10.80 2.19
N ALA A 87 -8.28 -9.75 2.77
CA ALA A 87 -8.39 -9.48 4.21
C ALA A 87 -9.84 -9.16 4.64
N GLN A 88 -10.61 -8.50 3.79
CA GLN A 88 -12.01 -8.13 4.07
C GLN A 88 -12.94 -9.35 4.16
N GLU A 89 -12.60 -10.49 3.54
CA GLU A 89 -13.37 -11.73 3.66
C GLU A 89 -13.45 -12.25 5.11
N GLU A 90 -12.48 -11.86 5.97
CA GLU A 90 -12.50 -12.19 7.40
C GLU A 90 -13.36 -11.23 8.23
N SER A 91 -13.99 -10.23 7.62
CA SER A 91 -14.80 -9.20 8.30
C SER A 91 -14.07 -8.55 9.48
N PRO A 92 -12.92 -7.94 9.26
CA PRO A 92 -12.12 -7.30 10.32
C PRO A 92 -12.77 -6.00 10.80
N ASP A 93 -12.55 -5.64 12.07
CA ASP A 93 -12.95 -4.33 12.62
C ASP A 93 -12.05 -3.20 12.11
N LEU A 94 -10.81 -3.52 11.75
CA LEU A 94 -9.80 -2.55 11.30
C LEU A 94 -8.81 -3.23 10.37
N ILE A 95 -8.46 -2.58 9.27
CA ILE A 95 -7.35 -2.95 8.39
C ILE A 95 -6.27 -1.88 8.45
N VAL A 96 -5.03 -2.29 8.69
CA VAL A 96 -3.85 -1.42 8.63
C VAL A 96 -2.87 -1.98 7.62
N ASP A 97 -2.57 -1.23 6.59
CA ASP A 97 -1.55 -1.57 5.60
C ASP A 97 -0.24 -0.82 5.93
N ILE A 98 0.87 -1.51 5.79
CA ILE A 98 2.21 -0.98 6.04
C ILE A 98 3.07 -1.31 4.82
N ALA A 99 3.48 -0.28 4.07
CA ALA A 99 4.21 -0.48 2.84
C ALA A 99 5.32 0.55 2.61
N THR A 100 6.41 0.11 2.00
CA THR A 100 7.47 0.95 1.43
C THR A 100 7.07 1.36 0.00
N LEU A 101 5.92 2.02 -0.14
CA LEU A 101 5.15 2.07 -1.38
C LEU A 101 5.62 3.12 -2.39
N THR A 102 6.01 4.32 -1.91
CA THR A 102 6.33 5.43 -2.82
C THR A 102 7.54 6.25 -2.38
N GLY A 103 8.44 6.54 -3.31
CA GLY A 103 9.50 7.53 -3.09
C GLY A 103 8.97 8.96 -2.88
N ALA A 104 7.73 9.25 -3.31
CA ALA A 104 7.08 10.54 -3.08
C ALA A 104 6.91 10.85 -1.59
N GLN A 105 6.71 9.84 -0.75
CA GLN A 105 6.68 9.99 0.70
C GLN A 105 8.00 10.55 1.23
N VAL A 106 9.13 10.02 0.78
CA VAL A 106 10.45 10.49 1.20
C VAL A 106 10.69 11.94 0.76
N VAL A 107 10.19 12.33 -0.42
CA VAL A 107 10.27 13.72 -0.89
C VAL A 107 9.43 14.66 -0.04
N ALA A 108 8.25 14.21 0.40
CA ALA A 108 7.31 15.03 1.17
C ALA A 108 7.69 15.15 2.65
N LEU A 109 8.05 14.04 3.31
CA LEU A 109 8.19 13.94 4.77
C LEU A 109 9.60 13.54 5.23
N GLY A 110 10.52 13.24 4.29
CA GLY A 110 11.86 12.78 4.62
C GLY A 110 11.92 11.29 4.98
N LEU A 111 13.07 10.88 5.51
CA LEU A 111 13.40 9.47 5.76
C LEU A 111 12.92 8.95 7.14
N ARG A 112 12.39 9.81 7.99
CA ARG A 112 12.12 9.46 9.40
C ARG A 112 10.67 9.68 9.84
N THR A 113 9.82 10.19 8.96
CA THR A 113 8.41 10.43 9.26
C THR A 113 7.54 9.62 8.32
N THR A 114 6.68 8.78 8.87
CA THR A 114 5.76 7.97 8.09
C THR A 114 4.51 8.78 7.75
N GLY A 115 4.08 8.77 6.50
CA GLY A 115 2.77 9.33 6.10
C GLY A 115 1.66 8.34 6.43
N VAL A 116 0.59 8.83 7.08
CA VAL A 116 -0.57 8.01 7.46
C VAL A 116 -1.82 8.57 6.80
N MET A 117 -2.53 7.73 6.07
CA MET A 117 -3.77 8.04 5.37
C MET A 117 -4.81 6.98 5.71
N GLY A 118 -6.09 7.29 5.57
CA GLY A 118 -7.19 6.39 5.86
C GLY A 118 -8.40 7.14 6.40
N THR A 119 -9.34 6.39 6.97
CA THR A 119 -10.48 6.98 7.69
C THR A 119 -9.98 7.88 8.82
N ASP A 120 -10.73 8.91 9.15
CA ASP A 120 -10.30 9.90 10.15
C ASP A 120 -10.05 9.26 11.52
N ASP A 121 -10.88 8.30 11.90
CA ASP A 121 -10.79 7.64 13.21
C ASP A 121 -9.57 6.71 13.27
N ALA A 122 -9.40 5.79 12.32
CA ALA A 122 -8.26 4.89 12.26
C ALA A 122 -6.93 5.64 12.14
N ARG A 123 -6.87 6.64 11.25
CA ARG A 123 -5.69 7.48 11.07
C ARG A 123 -5.29 8.19 12.37
N ASN A 124 -6.25 8.81 13.06
CA ASN A 124 -5.97 9.56 14.29
C ASN A 124 -5.55 8.62 15.43
N LYS A 125 -6.18 7.46 15.58
CA LYS A 125 -5.78 6.43 16.55
C LYS A 125 -4.34 5.98 16.30
N LEU A 126 -3.97 5.73 15.05
CA LEU A 126 -2.62 5.30 14.69
C LEU A 126 -1.57 6.39 14.98
N VAL A 127 -1.86 7.65 14.64
CA VAL A 127 -0.96 8.78 14.93
C VAL A 127 -0.74 8.96 16.43
N LEU A 128 -1.79 8.85 17.25
CA LEU A 128 -1.68 8.92 18.71
C LEU A 128 -0.85 7.75 19.27
N ALA A 129 -1.05 6.54 18.76
CA ALA A 129 -0.25 5.37 19.16
C ALA A 129 1.23 5.53 18.77
N ALA A 130 1.50 6.09 17.60
CA ALA A 130 2.85 6.38 17.13
C ALA A 130 3.55 7.43 18.01
N GLU A 131 2.87 8.50 18.37
CA GLU A 131 3.38 9.51 19.29
C GLU A 131 3.74 8.89 20.66
N ALA A 132 2.87 8.04 21.20
CA ALA A 132 3.11 7.35 22.45
C ALA A 132 4.28 6.36 22.40
N SER A 133 4.57 5.77 21.23
CA SER A 133 5.69 4.85 21.01
C SER A 133 6.99 5.54 20.57
N GLY A 134 6.95 6.85 20.29
CA GLY A 134 8.09 7.61 19.80
C GLY A 134 8.39 7.42 18.32
N GLU A 135 7.45 6.92 17.54
CA GLU A 135 7.55 6.79 16.09
C GLU A 135 6.93 8.01 15.38
N PRO A 136 7.71 8.86 14.68
CA PRO A 136 7.15 10.01 13.99
C PRO A 136 6.23 9.60 12.85
N MET A 137 4.95 9.92 12.97
CA MET A 137 3.94 9.75 11.91
C MET A 137 3.21 11.05 11.63
N TRP A 138 2.82 11.26 10.39
CA TRP A 138 2.14 12.49 9.97
C TRP A 138 0.85 12.17 9.22
N PRO A 139 -0.30 12.70 9.68
CA PRO A 139 -1.57 12.49 9.01
C PRO A 139 -1.60 13.25 7.68
N MET A 140 -1.95 12.55 6.62
CA MET A 140 -2.07 13.08 5.27
C MET A 140 -3.51 12.92 4.77
N PRO A 141 -4.02 13.84 3.94
CA PRO A 141 -5.35 13.72 3.37
C PRO A 141 -5.37 12.73 2.20
N ILE A 142 -6.58 12.25 1.87
CA ILE A 142 -6.87 11.63 0.58
C ILE A 142 -7.77 12.62 -0.17
N PRO A 143 -7.24 13.43 -1.11
CA PRO A 143 -8.04 14.45 -1.80
C PRO A 143 -9.11 13.84 -2.68
N GLU A 144 -10.33 14.38 -2.63
CA GLU A 144 -11.41 13.99 -3.53
C GLU A 144 -10.99 14.17 -4.99
N GLY A 145 -11.40 13.23 -5.82
CA GLY A 145 -11.13 13.26 -7.27
C GLY A 145 -9.71 12.87 -7.68
N MET A 146 -8.81 12.55 -6.76
CA MET A 146 -7.48 12.06 -7.11
C MET A 146 -7.55 10.73 -7.86
N ILE A 147 -8.55 9.92 -7.59
CA ILE A 147 -8.79 8.65 -8.27
C ILE A 147 -8.98 8.82 -9.80
N ARG A 148 -9.48 9.94 -10.27
CA ARG A 148 -9.64 10.22 -11.70
C ARG A 148 -8.32 10.20 -12.49
N SER A 149 -7.19 10.33 -11.79
CA SER A 149 -5.87 10.19 -12.42
C SER A 149 -5.53 8.75 -12.82
N PHE A 150 -6.36 7.80 -12.40
CA PHE A 150 -6.24 6.36 -12.69
C PHE A 150 -7.24 5.86 -13.73
N ASP A 151 -7.94 6.74 -14.44
CA ASP A 151 -8.87 6.35 -15.50
C ASP A 151 -8.13 5.57 -16.59
N SER A 152 -8.72 4.45 -17.05
CA SER A 152 -8.22 3.63 -18.15
C SER A 152 -9.27 3.52 -19.26
N ASN A 153 -8.80 3.33 -20.48
CA ASN A 153 -9.68 3.02 -21.61
C ASN A 153 -9.87 1.52 -21.83
N THR A 154 -9.11 0.68 -21.12
CA THR A 154 -9.04 -0.77 -21.35
C THR A 154 -9.32 -1.61 -20.11
N ALA A 155 -9.33 -0.99 -18.93
CA ALA A 155 -9.58 -1.63 -17.65
C ALA A 155 -10.41 -0.69 -16.76
N ASP A 156 -10.76 -1.13 -15.55
CA ASP A 156 -11.44 -0.27 -14.57
C ASP A 156 -10.53 0.86 -14.09
N LEU A 157 -9.23 0.58 -13.95
CA LEU A 157 -8.21 1.54 -13.49
C LEU A 157 -6.89 1.31 -14.22
N THR A 158 -5.99 2.32 -14.17
CA THR A 158 -4.54 2.13 -14.40
C THR A 158 -3.82 1.95 -13.07
N ASN A 159 -2.62 1.36 -13.06
CA ASN A 159 -1.84 1.24 -11.83
C ASN A 159 -1.00 2.47 -11.48
N ALA A 160 -0.91 3.46 -12.36
CA ALA A 160 -0.15 4.68 -12.12
C ALA A 160 -0.95 5.91 -12.56
N GLY A 161 -1.14 6.83 -11.63
CA GLY A 161 -1.71 8.15 -11.90
C GLY A 161 -0.66 9.18 -12.31
N GLY A 162 -1.01 10.47 -12.25
CA GLY A 162 -0.11 11.56 -12.54
C GLY A 162 1.11 11.65 -11.61
N ARG A 163 2.12 12.45 -11.99
CA ARG A 163 3.37 12.60 -11.23
C ARG A 163 3.20 13.33 -9.89
N SER A 164 2.19 14.19 -9.78
CA SER A 164 1.96 15.01 -8.59
C SER A 164 1.22 14.23 -7.52
N GLY A 165 1.60 14.43 -6.24
CA GLY A 165 0.92 13.81 -5.12
C GLY A 165 1.05 12.29 -5.07
N GLY A 166 2.15 11.72 -5.55
CA GLY A 166 2.30 10.27 -5.73
C GLY A 166 2.00 9.40 -4.50
N MET A 167 2.28 9.90 -3.29
CA MET A 167 1.92 9.24 -2.05
C MET A 167 0.38 9.18 -1.86
N LEU A 168 -0.29 10.32 -2.05
CA LEU A 168 -1.75 10.44 -1.92
C LEU A 168 -2.47 9.66 -3.03
N ALA A 169 -1.92 9.70 -4.24
CA ALA A 169 -2.42 8.96 -5.38
C ALA A 169 -2.37 7.43 -5.13
N ALA A 170 -1.28 6.93 -4.55
CA ALA A 170 -1.18 5.51 -4.21
C ALA A 170 -2.28 5.07 -3.22
N THR A 171 -2.56 5.89 -2.22
CA THR A 171 -3.63 5.61 -1.25
C THR A 171 -5.01 5.72 -1.89
N ALA A 172 -5.26 6.73 -2.74
CA ALA A 172 -6.52 6.84 -3.47
C ALA A 172 -6.77 5.62 -4.37
N PHE A 173 -5.71 5.05 -4.96
CA PHE A 173 -5.82 3.79 -5.71
C PHE A 173 -6.21 2.63 -4.79
N LEU A 174 -5.54 2.47 -3.63
CA LEU A 174 -5.83 1.37 -2.70
C LEU A 174 -7.24 1.46 -2.10
N GLN A 175 -7.76 2.68 -1.89
CA GLN A 175 -9.10 2.91 -1.40
C GLN A 175 -10.18 2.28 -2.30
N GLU A 176 -9.92 2.15 -3.61
CA GLU A 176 -10.83 1.49 -4.56
C GLU A 176 -11.02 -0.02 -4.31
N PHE A 177 -10.18 -0.61 -3.45
CA PHE A 177 -10.19 -2.02 -3.09
C PHE A 177 -10.63 -2.27 -1.64
N VAL A 178 -11.11 -1.23 -0.97
CA VAL A 178 -11.67 -1.31 0.39
C VAL A 178 -13.17 -1.02 0.31
N GLU A 179 -13.98 -1.88 0.91
CA GLU A 179 -15.43 -1.72 0.93
C GLU A 179 -15.86 -0.59 1.88
N ASP A 180 -16.99 0.04 1.56
CA ASP A 180 -17.57 1.09 2.41
C ASP A 180 -17.86 0.54 3.82
N GLY A 181 -17.41 1.27 4.83
CA GLY A 181 -17.62 0.93 6.23
C GLY A 181 -16.54 0.06 6.86
N VAL A 182 -15.52 -0.33 6.13
CA VAL A 182 -14.28 -0.91 6.69
C VAL A 182 -13.36 0.22 7.15
N GLU A 183 -12.86 0.13 8.41
CA GLU A 183 -11.83 1.03 8.93
C GLU A 183 -10.41 0.55 8.60
#